data_ef2b0ee432aa192261cfb302874f145a
#
_entry.id   ef2b0ee432aa192261cfb302874f145a
#
_cell.length_a   1.000
_cell.length_b   1.000
_cell.length_c   1.000
_cell.angle_alpha   90.00
_cell.angle_beta   90.00
_cell.angle_gamma   90.00
#
_symmetry.space_group_name_H-M   'P 1'
#
loop_
_entity.id
_entity.type
_entity.pdbx_description
1 polymer ?
#
loop_
_entity_poly.entity_id
_entity_poly.type
_entity_poly.pdbx_seq_one_letter_code
_entity_poly.pdbx_strand_id
1 'polypeptide(L)'
;VRLLKGKKHYPSDTEYILSDWNEDTNLDFNSQNELQELNEAEKPLMLIVEDNYELRVFIKQIFQEAYRSVEADNGEVGLKKAFSDLPDIIITDIMMPVKSGLQMLQELRNDERTSHIPAIVLTAKTDMDSILTGIHTGADAYITKPFSINYLQAKVENILTRRKMLQAYYCK
;
A
#
# COMPACT_ATOMS: atom_id res chain seq x y z
N VAL A 1 33.26 -22.63 43.96
CA VAL A 1 32.02 -21.87 43.66
C VAL A 1 31.41 -22.48 42.42
N ARG A 2 30.27 -23.14 42.60
CA ARG A 2 29.58 -23.91 41.56
C ARG A 2 28.40 -23.09 41.03
N LEU A 3 28.47 -22.65 39.80
CA LEU A 3 27.36 -21.96 39.08
C LEU A 3 26.37 -23.00 38.57
N LEU A 4 25.18 -23.00 39.10
CA LEU A 4 24.03 -23.77 38.60
C LEU A 4 23.40 -23.05 37.40
N LYS A 5 23.52 -23.67 36.21
CA LYS A 5 22.79 -23.30 35.03
C LYS A 5 21.35 -23.81 35.12
N GLY A 6 20.40 -22.92 35.43
CA GLY A 6 18.99 -23.19 35.31
C GLY A 6 18.54 -22.84 33.87
N LYS A 7 18.30 -23.83 33.05
CA LYS A 7 17.57 -23.65 31.77
C LYS A 7 16.07 -23.50 32.10
N LYS A 8 15.52 -22.33 31.94
CA LYS A 8 14.08 -22.15 31.91
C LYS A 8 13.56 -22.65 30.57
N HIS A 9 12.83 -23.73 30.62
CA HIS A 9 12.09 -24.28 29.51
C HIS A 9 10.78 -23.48 29.39
N TYR A 10 10.62 -22.70 28.31
CA TYR A 10 9.35 -22.09 27.97
C TYR A 10 8.58 -23.09 27.14
N PRO A 11 7.34 -23.48 27.49
CA PRO A 11 6.50 -24.26 26.57
C PRO A 11 6.15 -23.38 25.40
N SER A 12 6.29 -23.92 24.20
CA SER A 12 5.85 -23.26 22.96
C SER A 12 4.33 -23.21 22.94
N ASP A 13 3.77 -22.01 22.87
CA ASP A 13 2.33 -21.70 22.86
C ASP A 13 1.58 -22.22 21.60
N THR A 14 2.15 -23.16 20.89
CA THR A 14 1.58 -23.71 19.65
C THR A 14 0.76 -24.98 19.83
N GLU A 15 0.75 -25.57 21.01
CA GLU A 15 0.06 -26.87 21.25
C GLU A 15 -1.37 -26.75 21.78
N TYR A 16 -1.83 -25.57 22.20
CA TYR A 16 -3.15 -25.41 22.79
C TYR A 16 -4.28 -24.99 21.83
N ILE A 17 -3.97 -24.79 20.54
CA ILE A 17 -4.96 -24.30 19.57
C ILE A 17 -5.56 -25.41 18.70
N LEU A 18 -5.05 -26.66 18.76
CA LEU A 18 -5.47 -27.72 17.84
C LEU A 18 -6.46 -28.74 18.40
N SER A 19 -6.91 -28.64 19.68
CA SER A 19 -7.78 -29.66 20.28
C SER A 19 -9.27 -29.34 20.27
N ASP A 20 -9.72 -28.13 19.90
CA ASP A 20 -11.14 -27.75 19.94
C ASP A 20 -11.79 -27.47 18.57
N TRP A 21 -11.16 -27.90 17.47
CA TRP A 21 -11.69 -27.70 16.12
C TRP A 21 -12.17 -29.00 15.46
N ASN A 22 -12.89 -29.84 16.18
CA ASN A 22 -13.68 -30.90 15.58
C ASN A 22 -15.10 -30.83 16.12
N GLU A 23 -15.98 -30.60 15.22
CA GLU A 23 -17.39 -30.92 15.11
C GLU A 23 -18.28 -29.70 14.84
N ASP A 24 -18.94 -29.83 13.69
CA ASP A 24 -20.15 -29.11 13.24
C ASP A 24 -20.00 -27.64 12.81
N THR A 25 -19.40 -27.44 11.65
CA THR A 25 -19.89 -26.38 10.77
C THR A 25 -19.87 -26.85 9.31
N ASN A 26 -20.98 -27.39 8.85
CA ASN A 26 -21.39 -27.25 7.47
C ASN A 26 -21.68 -25.75 7.22
N LEU A 27 -20.61 -24.93 7.15
CA LEU A 27 -20.72 -23.60 6.60
C LEU A 27 -20.82 -23.77 5.09
N ASP A 28 -21.99 -23.47 4.57
CA ASP A 28 -22.28 -23.44 3.15
C ASP A 28 -21.15 -22.76 2.38
N PHE A 29 -20.69 -23.39 1.31
CA PHE A 29 -19.63 -22.89 0.42
C PHE A 29 -19.92 -21.46 -0.09
N ASN A 30 -21.20 -21.08 -0.14
CA ASN A 30 -21.67 -19.74 -0.46
C ASN A 30 -21.35 -18.72 0.64
N SER A 31 -21.48 -19.10 1.92
CA SER A 31 -21.20 -18.19 3.04
C SER A 31 -19.72 -17.85 3.16
N GLN A 32 -18.82 -18.76 2.79
CA GLN A 32 -17.39 -18.51 2.78
C GLN A 32 -16.98 -17.55 1.64
N ASN A 33 -17.61 -17.68 0.48
CA ASN A 33 -17.39 -16.77 -0.65
C ASN A 33 -17.90 -15.35 -0.34
N GLU A 34 -19.09 -15.24 0.25
CA GLU A 34 -19.66 -13.95 0.65
C GLU A 34 -18.82 -13.25 1.73
N LEU A 35 -18.28 -13.99 2.70
CA LEU A 35 -17.40 -13.46 3.73
C LEU A 35 -16.03 -13.05 3.16
N GLN A 36 -15.53 -13.78 2.17
CA GLN A 36 -14.30 -13.40 1.47
C GLN A 36 -14.50 -12.15 0.62
N GLU A 37 -15.62 -12.03 -0.10
CA GLU A 37 -15.96 -10.85 -0.89
C GLU A 37 -16.17 -9.60 -0.01
N LEU A 38 -16.81 -9.76 1.17
CA LEU A 38 -16.95 -8.68 2.14
C LEU A 38 -15.61 -8.24 2.69
N ASN A 39 -14.71 -9.16 3.02
CA ASN A 39 -13.37 -8.85 3.48
C ASN A 39 -12.53 -8.17 2.40
N GLU A 40 -12.65 -8.56 1.14
CA GLU A 40 -11.98 -7.91 0.02
C GLU A 40 -12.47 -6.46 -0.19
N ALA A 41 -13.78 -6.23 -0.08
CA ALA A 41 -14.37 -4.89 -0.24
C ALA A 41 -13.90 -3.89 0.84
N GLU A 42 -13.54 -4.38 2.02
CA GLU A 42 -13.05 -3.56 3.14
C GLU A 42 -11.57 -3.20 3.04
N LYS A 43 -10.81 -3.90 2.21
CA LYS A 43 -9.38 -3.58 2.02
C LYS A 43 -9.22 -2.20 1.38
N PRO A 44 -8.24 -1.41 1.82
CA PRO A 44 -7.95 -0.14 1.17
C PRO A 44 -7.54 -0.34 -0.29
N LEU A 45 -7.87 0.64 -1.11
CA LEU A 45 -7.60 0.63 -2.55
C LEU A 45 -6.31 1.36 -2.86
N MET A 46 -5.41 0.69 -3.57
CA MET A 46 -4.14 1.22 -4.05
C MET A 46 -4.17 1.42 -5.56
N LEU A 47 -3.78 2.59 -6.02
CA LEU A 47 -3.52 2.85 -7.44
C LEU A 47 -2.02 2.73 -7.72
N ILE A 48 -1.65 1.84 -8.62
CA ILE A 48 -0.27 1.60 -9.05
C ILE A 48 -0.10 2.14 -10.47
N VAL A 49 0.74 3.15 -10.63
CA VAL A 49 1.01 3.79 -11.93
C VAL A 49 2.48 3.58 -12.29
N GLU A 50 2.71 2.67 -13.21
CA GLU A 50 4.05 2.24 -13.64
C GLU A 50 3.97 1.72 -15.08
N ASP A 51 4.79 2.23 -15.97
CA ASP A 51 4.80 1.81 -17.38
C ASP A 51 5.49 0.45 -17.58
N ASN A 52 6.46 0.09 -16.75
CA ASN A 52 7.07 -1.23 -16.76
C ASN A 52 6.10 -2.28 -16.21
N TYR A 53 5.62 -3.16 -17.08
CA TYR A 53 4.65 -4.19 -16.72
C TYR A 53 5.15 -5.12 -15.60
N GLU A 54 6.39 -5.58 -15.68
CA GLU A 54 6.95 -6.50 -14.68
C GLU A 54 7.04 -5.86 -13.30
N LEU A 55 7.49 -4.62 -13.23
CA LEU A 55 7.56 -3.87 -11.98
C LEU A 55 6.16 -3.57 -11.43
N ARG A 56 5.21 -3.23 -12.28
CA ARG A 56 3.82 -2.99 -11.87
C ARG A 56 3.20 -4.24 -11.25
N VAL A 57 3.37 -5.41 -11.91
CA VAL A 57 2.91 -6.70 -11.37
C VAL A 57 3.61 -7.05 -10.07
N PHE A 58 4.92 -6.79 -9.97
CA PHE A 58 5.69 -7.04 -8.76
C PHE A 58 5.18 -6.20 -7.58
N ILE A 59 4.94 -4.90 -7.78
CA ILE A 59 4.37 -4.03 -6.74
C ILE A 59 2.98 -4.54 -6.31
N LYS A 60 2.14 -4.91 -7.26
CA LYS A 60 0.83 -5.49 -6.98
C LYS A 60 0.93 -6.74 -6.10
N GLN A 61 1.85 -7.65 -6.40
CA GLN A 61 2.08 -8.86 -5.61
C GLN A 61 2.53 -8.56 -4.17
N ILE A 62 3.36 -7.54 -3.98
CA ILE A 62 3.79 -7.13 -2.63
C ILE A 62 2.60 -6.80 -1.72
N PHE A 63 1.56 -6.19 -2.29
CA PHE A 63 0.44 -5.63 -1.52
C PHE A 63 -0.87 -6.42 -1.63
N GLN A 64 -0.93 -7.50 -2.41
CA GLN A 64 -2.17 -8.21 -2.73
C GLN A 64 -2.93 -8.75 -1.51
N GLU A 65 -2.24 -9.09 -0.42
CA GLU A 65 -2.87 -9.65 0.78
C GLU A 65 -3.65 -8.58 1.58
N ALA A 66 -3.14 -7.36 1.61
CA ALA A 66 -3.67 -6.31 2.47
C ALA A 66 -4.42 -5.20 1.72
N TYR A 67 -4.29 -5.13 0.39
CA TYR A 67 -4.84 -4.07 -0.43
C TYR A 67 -5.54 -4.61 -1.67
N ARG A 68 -6.62 -3.94 -2.08
CA ARG A 68 -7.11 -4.01 -3.45
C ARG A 68 -6.25 -3.08 -4.31
N SER A 69 -6.03 -3.43 -5.56
CA SER A 69 -5.23 -2.58 -6.45
C SER A 69 -5.89 -2.36 -7.80
N VAL A 70 -5.72 -1.16 -8.32
CA VAL A 70 -5.97 -0.80 -9.72
C VAL A 70 -4.66 -0.36 -10.35
N GLU A 71 -4.50 -0.59 -11.62
CA GLU A 71 -3.25 -0.40 -12.35
C GLU A 71 -3.40 0.61 -13.48
N ALA A 72 -2.35 1.37 -13.72
CA ALA A 72 -2.23 2.25 -14.88
C ALA A 72 -0.79 2.20 -15.42
N ASP A 73 -0.64 2.30 -16.72
CA ASP A 73 0.65 2.24 -17.41
C ASP A 73 1.23 3.62 -17.76
N ASN A 74 0.50 4.68 -17.46
CA ASN A 74 0.95 6.05 -17.64
C ASN A 74 0.14 7.02 -16.75
N GLY A 75 0.61 8.26 -16.64
CA GLY A 75 -0.01 9.27 -15.78
C GLY A 75 -1.40 9.70 -16.22
N GLU A 76 -1.74 9.64 -17.52
CA GLU A 76 -3.07 10.01 -18.00
C GLU A 76 -4.13 8.97 -17.60
N VAL A 77 -3.83 7.69 -17.76
CA VAL A 77 -4.67 6.58 -17.29
C VAL A 77 -4.76 6.60 -15.77
N GLY A 78 -3.63 6.84 -15.10
CA GLY A 78 -3.57 6.97 -13.63
C GLY A 78 -4.47 8.09 -13.11
N LEU A 79 -4.43 9.24 -13.77
CA LEU A 79 -5.28 10.39 -13.43
C LEU A 79 -6.77 10.05 -13.54
N LYS A 80 -7.20 9.45 -14.66
CA LYS A 80 -8.58 9.02 -14.87
C LYS A 80 -9.04 8.03 -13.80
N LYS A 81 -8.23 7.04 -13.47
CA LYS A 81 -8.54 6.04 -12.43
C LYS A 81 -8.58 6.66 -11.04
N ALA A 82 -7.69 7.60 -10.74
CA ALA A 82 -7.73 8.32 -9.46
C ALA A 82 -9.05 9.08 -9.26
N PHE A 83 -9.57 9.73 -10.31
CA PHE A 83 -10.85 10.41 -10.26
C PHE A 83 -12.06 9.47 -10.19
N SER A 84 -12.01 8.34 -10.90
CA SER A 84 -13.13 7.39 -10.92
C SER A 84 -13.20 6.53 -9.67
N ASP A 85 -12.06 6.07 -9.17
CA ASP A 85 -12.00 5.05 -8.12
C ASP A 85 -11.67 5.60 -6.73
N LEU A 86 -11.15 6.83 -6.66
CA LEU A 86 -10.75 7.52 -5.43
C LEU A 86 -9.91 6.62 -4.50
N PRO A 87 -8.72 6.21 -4.91
CA PRO A 87 -7.89 5.29 -4.11
C PRO A 87 -7.47 5.90 -2.78
N ASP A 88 -7.15 5.03 -1.83
CA ASP A 88 -6.64 5.43 -0.51
C ASP A 88 -5.17 5.83 -0.55
N ILE A 89 -4.42 5.30 -1.51
CA ILE A 89 -3.01 5.62 -1.73
C ILE A 89 -2.62 5.40 -3.19
N ILE A 90 -1.67 6.20 -3.66
CA ILE A 90 -1.09 6.10 -5.00
C ILE A 90 0.39 5.76 -4.90
N ILE A 91 0.85 4.77 -5.66
CA ILE A 91 2.27 4.51 -5.92
C ILE A 91 2.51 4.80 -7.40
N THR A 92 3.42 5.72 -7.72
CA THR A 92 3.68 6.14 -9.10
C THR A 92 5.17 6.24 -9.40
N ASP A 93 5.56 5.87 -10.61
CA ASP A 93 6.85 6.26 -11.18
C ASP A 93 6.80 7.73 -11.66
N ILE A 94 7.96 8.34 -11.85
CA ILE A 94 8.10 9.68 -12.43
C ILE A 94 8.06 9.62 -13.95
N MET A 95 8.96 8.84 -14.52
CA MET A 95 9.22 8.81 -15.96
C MET A 95 8.32 7.78 -16.65
N MET A 96 7.25 8.29 -17.25
CA MET A 96 6.30 7.47 -18.01
C MET A 96 5.91 8.20 -19.30
N PRO A 97 5.54 7.44 -20.37
CA PRO A 97 5.03 8.06 -21.58
C PRO A 97 3.70 8.77 -21.35
N VAL A 98 3.32 9.64 -22.26
CA VAL A 98 2.08 10.42 -22.31
C VAL A 98 2.03 11.49 -21.22
N LYS A 99 2.02 11.10 -19.94
CA LYS A 99 2.01 12.00 -18.78
C LYS A 99 2.87 11.42 -17.67
N SER A 100 3.79 12.22 -17.15
CA SER A 100 4.64 11.81 -16.02
C SER A 100 3.86 11.68 -14.72
N GLY A 101 4.42 10.95 -13.76
CA GLY A 101 3.84 10.83 -12.42
C GLY A 101 3.75 12.17 -11.70
N LEU A 102 4.71 13.07 -11.89
CA LEU A 102 4.69 14.41 -11.29
C LEU A 102 3.59 15.29 -11.88
N GLN A 103 3.41 15.28 -13.19
CA GLN A 103 2.31 15.99 -13.84
C GLN A 103 0.95 15.48 -13.36
N MET A 104 0.79 14.17 -13.26
CA MET A 104 -0.42 13.54 -12.70
C MET A 104 -0.68 14.04 -11.28
N LEU A 105 0.32 14.03 -10.41
CA LEU A 105 0.16 14.49 -9.03
C LEU A 105 -0.18 15.97 -8.93
N GLN A 106 0.38 16.82 -9.77
CA GLN A 106 0.02 18.25 -9.80
C GLN A 106 -1.47 18.43 -10.10
N GLU A 107 -2.00 17.72 -11.08
CA GLU A 107 -3.42 17.77 -11.41
C GLU A 107 -4.30 17.23 -10.28
N LEU A 108 -3.89 16.13 -9.64
CA LEU A 108 -4.60 15.57 -8.49
C LEU A 108 -4.62 16.52 -7.28
N ARG A 109 -3.56 17.29 -7.05
CA ARG A 109 -3.48 18.26 -5.95
C ARG A 109 -4.35 19.50 -6.18
N ASN A 110 -4.69 19.80 -7.42
CA ASN A 110 -5.54 20.94 -7.78
C ASN A 110 -7.05 20.64 -7.72
N ASP A 111 -7.46 19.41 -7.48
CA ASP A 111 -8.86 19.02 -7.35
C ASP A 111 -9.18 18.56 -5.93
N GLU A 112 -10.22 19.13 -5.32
CA GLU A 112 -10.60 18.83 -3.95
C GLU A 112 -10.92 17.36 -3.68
N ARG A 113 -11.42 16.64 -4.69
CA ARG A 113 -11.77 15.22 -4.57
C ARG A 113 -10.55 14.32 -4.41
N THR A 114 -9.39 14.74 -4.91
CA THR A 114 -8.17 13.95 -4.99
C THR A 114 -6.97 14.57 -4.30
N SER A 115 -7.07 15.85 -3.91
CA SER A 115 -5.95 16.59 -3.31
C SER A 115 -5.41 15.97 -2.02
N HIS A 116 -6.24 15.23 -1.32
CA HIS A 116 -5.93 14.59 -0.04
C HIS A 116 -5.37 13.17 -0.19
N ILE A 117 -5.41 12.57 -1.38
CA ILE A 117 -4.95 11.19 -1.58
C ILE A 117 -3.42 11.13 -1.43
N PRO A 118 -2.89 10.35 -0.47
CA PRO A 118 -1.45 10.23 -0.30
C PRO A 118 -0.79 9.54 -1.49
N ALA A 119 0.42 9.98 -1.83
CA ALA A 119 1.18 9.45 -2.95
C ALA A 119 2.63 9.19 -2.59
N ILE A 120 3.12 8.02 -2.99
CA ILE A 120 4.53 7.63 -2.96
C ILE A 120 5.06 7.64 -4.39
N VAL A 121 6.17 8.34 -4.60
CA VAL A 121 6.86 8.38 -5.87
C VAL A 121 8.07 7.46 -5.85
N LEU A 122 8.10 6.51 -6.77
CA LEU A 122 9.27 5.68 -7.04
C LEU A 122 10.13 6.38 -8.08
N THR A 123 11.40 6.57 -7.82
CA THR A 123 12.26 7.39 -8.65
C THR A 123 13.64 6.78 -8.83
N ALA A 124 14.24 6.99 -10.01
CA ALA A 124 15.65 6.71 -10.19
C ALA A 124 16.50 7.68 -9.35
N LYS A 125 17.64 7.23 -8.86
CA LYS A 125 18.55 8.06 -8.05
C LYS A 125 18.95 9.36 -8.75
N THR A 126 19.11 9.33 -10.06
CA THR A 126 19.44 10.50 -10.89
C THR A 126 18.34 11.57 -10.92
N ASP A 127 17.09 11.15 -10.74
CA ASP A 127 15.94 12.05 -10.78
C ASP A 127 15.68 12.72 -9.42
N MET A 128 16.18 12.14 -8.33
CA MET A 128 16.07 12.71 -6.98
C MET A 128 16.75 14.07 -6.88
N ASP A 129 17.90 14.24 -7.51
CA ASP A 129 18.63 15.53 -7.48
C ASP A 129 17.82 16.64 -8.18
N SER A 130 17.09 16.30 -9.23
CA SER A 130 16.17 17.20 -9.94
C SER A 130 14.95 17.59 -9.10
N ILE A 131 14.45 16.66 -8.30
CA ILE A 131 13.29 16.86 -7.41
C ILE A 131 13.67 17.77 -6.24
N LEU A 132 14.87 17.58 -5.65
CA LEU A 132 15.35 18.35 -4.51
C LEU A 132 15.65 19.82 -4.87
N THR A 133 15.87 20.12 -6.16
CA THR A 133 16.25 21.48 -6.61
C THR A 133 15.09 22.45 -6.80
N GLY A 134 13.82 22.10 -6.51
CA GLY A 134 12.81 23.14 -6.44
C GLY A 134 11.40 22.83 -6.90
N ILE A 135 10.98 21.59 -7.00
CA ILE A 135 9.60 21.27 -7.37
C ILE A 135 8.86 20.70 -6.17
N HIS A 136 7.92 21.47 -5.63
CA HIS A 136 6.89 20.96 -4.72
C HIS A 136 5.92 20.09 -5.52
N THR A 137 6.15 18.79 -5.54
CA THR A 137 5.39 17.86 -6.38
C THR A 137 4.13 17.33 -5.72
N GLY A 138 3.94 17.60 -4.45
CA GLY A 138 2.79 17.12 -3.69
C GLY A 138 2.84 15.62 -3.37
N ALA A 139 4.00 14.97 -3.47
CA ALA A 139 4.19 13.62 -3.00
C ALA A 139 4.43 13.59 -1.48
N ASP A 140 3.92 12.55 -0.82
CA ASP A 140 4.11 12.34 0.62
C ASP A 140 5.45 11.66 0.91
N ALA A 141 5.96 10.89 -0.03
CA ALA A 141 7.26 10.23 0.07
C ALA A 141 7.88 9.97 -1.31
N TYR A 142 9.20 9.93 -1.33
CA TYR A 142 10.02 9.52 -2.46
C TYR A 142 10.84 8.31 -2.07
N ILE A 143 10.83 7.28 -2.91
CA ILE A 143 11.61 6.07 -2.72
C ILE A 143 12.46 5.84 -3.96
N THR A 144 13.79 5.76 -3.79
CA THR A 144 14.70 5.50 -4.89
C THR A 144 14.69 4.04 -5.30
N LYS A 145 14.75 3.80 -6.61
CA LYS A 145 14.94 2.46 -7.19
C LYS A 145 16.44 2.13 -7.24
N PRO A 146 16.85 0.90 -6.92
CA PRO A 146 16.06 -0.22 -6.42
C PRO A 146 15.65 -0.04 -4.96
N PHE A 147 14.46 -0.49 -4.61
CA PHE A 147 13.91 -0.34 -3.25
C PHE A 147 13.79 -1.69 -2.52
N SER A 148 13.82 -1.62 -1.19
CA SER A 148 13.51 -2.77 -0.34
C SER A 148 12.00 -2.95 -0.23
N ILE A 149 11.51 -4.19 -0.35
CA ILE A 149 10.10 -4.56 -0.16
C ILE A 149 9.62 -4.12 1.22
N ASN A 150 10.38 -4.44 2.26
CA ASN A 150 10.05 -4.11 3.64
C ASN A 150 9.97 -2.59 3.85
N TYR A 151 10.84 -1.83 3.23
CA TYR A 151 10.83 -0.37 3.32
C TYR A 151 9.60 0.23 2.64
N LEU A 152 9.26 -0.25 1.44
CA LEU A 152 8.06 0.19 0.73
C LEU A 152 6.79 -0.14 1.50
N GLN A 153 6.67 -1.36 2.01
CA GLN A 153 5.53 -1.78 2.84
C GLN A 153 5.39 -0.93 4.11
N ALA A 154 6.49 -0.72 4.83
CA ALA A 154 6.49 0.11 6.04
C ALA A 154 6.09 1.56 5.75
N LYS A 155 6.53 2.11 4.62
CA LYS A 155 6.20 3.48 4.21
C LYS A 155 4.72 3.64 3.88
N VAL A 156 4.14 2.71 3.13
CA VAL A 156 2.70 2.67 2.84
C VAL A 156 1.89 2.58 4.13
N GLU A 157 2.22 1.65 4.99
CA GLU A 157 1.53 1.44 6.27
C GLU A 157 1.59 2.69 7.16
N ASN A 158 2.75 3.31 7.29
CA ASN A 158 2.93 4.52 8.08
C ASN A 158 2.09 5.68 7.56
N ILE A 159 2.06 5.89 6.25
CA ILE A 159 1.27 6.97 5.63
C ILE A 159 -0.22 6.76 5.88
N LEU A 160 -0.73 5.56 5.67
CA LEU A 160 -2.15 5.25 5.88
C LEU A 160 -2.55 5.28 7.35
N THR A 161 -1.72 4.79 8.25
CA THR A 161 -1.97 4.84 9.70
C THR A 161 -2.02 6.28 10.21
N ARG A 162 -1.07 7.10 9.80
CA ARG A 162 -1.03 8.52 10.17
C ARG A 162 -2.28 9.25 9.68
N ARG A 163 -2.72 8.96 8.48
CA ARG A 163 -3.93 9.54 7.91
C ARG A 163 -5.18 9.15 8.69
N LYS A 164 -5.34 7.89 9.05
CA LYS A 164 -6.45 7.42 9.90
C LYS A 164 -6.47 8.11 11.25
N MET A 165 -5.32 8.30 11.89
CA MET A 165 -5.20 9.03 13.16
C MET A 165 -5.64 10.48 13.04
N LEU A 166 -5.23 11.18 11.97
CA LEU A 166 -5.65 12.57 11.73
C LEU A 166 -7.16 12.68 11.49
N GLN A 167 -7.73 11.77 10.68
CA GLN A 167 -9.18 11.73 10.46
C GLN A 167 -9.94 11.50 11.76
N ALA A 168 -9.51 10.56 12.60
CA ALA A 168 -10.13 10.30 13.90
C ALA A 168 -10.03 11.51 14.85
N TYR A 169 -8.95 12.27 14.78
CA TYR A 169 -8.75 13.47 15.59
C TYR A 169 -9.67 14.63 15.18
N TYR A 170 -9.83 14.85 13.86
CA TYR A 170 -10.62 15.97 13.33
C TYR A 170 -12.12 15.67 13.18
N CYS A 171 -12.54 14.41 13.22
CA CYS A 171 -13.94 13.99 13.09
C CYS A 171 -14.64 13.76 14.45
N LYS A 172 -14.12 14.32 15.51
CA LYS A 172 -14.79 14.31 16.83
C LYS A 172 -15.80 15.43 16.97
#